data_c98383268df43bd66d8dac74d453b756
#
_entry.id   c98383268df43bd66d8dac74d453b756
#
_cell.length_a   1.000
_cell.length_b   1.000
_cell.length_c   1.000
_cell.angle_alpha   90.00
_cell.angle_beta   90.00
_cell.angle_gamma   90.00
#
_symmetry.space_group_name_H-M   'P 1'
#
loop_
_entity.id
_entity.type
_entity.pdbx_description
1 polymer ?
#
loop_
_entity_poly.entity_id
_entity_poly.type
_entity_poly.pdbx_seq_one_letter_code
_entity_poly.pdbx_strand_id
1 'polypeptide(L)'
;LDQVSPDSAIMREEIFGPVLPMIEIESTDEAINFILQREKPLALYVFAEQQEAERVVNLTSSGGACINDVIMHIANEYMPFGGVGNSGMGRYHGRDSLYSFSHRRSVLATSTKIDLPFRYMPYRWFSYIKRLL
;
A
#
# COMPACT_ATOMS: atom_id res chain seq x y z
N LEU A 1 5.73 -8.10 -26.92
CA LEU A 1 6.35 -7.00 -27.67
C LEU A 1 7.67 -6.65 -27.00
N ASP A 2 8.72 -6.64 -27.78
CA ASP A 2 10.08 -6.37 -27.33
C ASP A 2 10.48 -4.92 -27.61
N GLN A 3 11.41 -4.38 -26.82
CA GLN A 3 11.95 -3.01 -26.92
C GLN A 3 10.85 -1.93 -26.96
N VAL A 4 9.85 -2.09 -26.10
CA VAL A 4 8.72 -1.16 -26.06
C VAL A 4 9.16 0.15 -25.41
N SER A 5 8.90 1.27 -26.09
CA SER A 5 9.11 2.59 -25.47
C SER A 5 8.15 2.83 -24.32
N PRO A 6 8.60 3.35 -23.17
CA PRO A 6 7.75 3.72 -22.06
C PRO A 6 6.60 4.68 -22.40
N ASP A 7 6.77 5.48 -23.45
CA ASP A 7 5.78 6.48 -23.90
C ASP A 7 4.82 5.96 -24.97
N SER A 8 4.97 4.70 -25.37
CA SER A 8 4.12 4.10 -26.41
C SER A 8 2.66 4.00 -25.95
N ALA A 9 1.74 3.98 -26.93
CA ALA A 9 0.30 3.90 -26.64
C ALA A 9 -0.08 2.66 -25.82
N ILE A 10 0.63 1.54 -25.99
CA ILE A 10 0.37 0.29 -25.28
C ILE A 10 0.68 0.37 -23.77
N MET A 11 1.47 1.36 -23.34
CA MET A 11 1.82 1.59 -21.94
C MET A 11 0.85 2.51 -21.21
N ARG A 12 -0.21 3.00 -21.88
CA ARG A 12 -1.17 3.96 -21.31
C ARG A 12 -2.34 3.30 -20.59
N GLU A 13 -2.64 2.06 -20.94
CA GLU A 13 -3.79 1.32 -20.41
C GLU A 13 -3.35 -0.10 -20.02
N GLU A 14 -4.05 -0.69 -19.06
CA GLU A 14 -3.82 -2.07 -18.67
C GLU A 14 -4.25 -3.02 -19.81
N ILE A 15 -3.38 -3.98 -20.14
CA ILE A 15 -3.62 -4.93 -21.21
C ILE A 15 -4.29 -6.18 -20.64
N PHE A 16 -5.62 -6.31 -20.78
CA PHE A 16 -6.33 -7.54 -20.48
C PHE A 16 -6.27 -8.51 -21.68
N GLY A 17 -5.09 -9.09 -21.93
CA GLY A 17 -4.93 -9.97 -23.08
C GLY A 17 -3.53 -10.60 -23.14
N PRO A 18 -3.27 -11.43 -24.19
CA PRO A 18 -2.04 -12.21 -24.31
C PRO A 18 -0.84 -11.40 -24.86
N VAL A 19 -0.77 -10.11 -24.54
CA VAL A 19 0.31 -9.22 -24.99
C VAL A 19 1.07 -8.73 -23.78
N LEU A 20 2.37 -9.00 -23.75
CA LEU A 20 3.29 -8.52 -22.73
C LEU A 20 4.27 -7.52 -23.34
N PRO A 21 4.25 -6.22 -22.96
CA PRO A 21 5.30 -5.29 -23.32
C PRO A 21 6.55 -5.55 -22.49
N MET A 22 7.70 -5.61 -23.15
CA MET A 22 9.02 -5.75 -22.51
C MET A 22 9.83 -4.48 -22.72
N ILE A 23 10.38 -3.97 -21.64
CA ILE A 23 11.24 -2.79 -21.62
C ILE A 23 12.60 -3.23 -21.10
N GLU A 24 13.64 -3.00 -21.87
CA GLU A 24 15.00 -3.23 -21.40
C GLU A 24 15.43 -2.17 -20.43
N ILE A 25 16.17 -2.56 -19.41
CA ILE A 25 16.74 -1.69 -18.37
C ILE A 25 18.23 -1.97 -18.24
N GLU A 26 19.03 -0.96 -17.97
CA GLU A 26 20.48 -1.10 -17.78
C GLU A 26 20.86 -1.47 -16.35
N SER A 27 19.96 -1.19 -15.38
CA SER A 27 20.23 -1.45 -13.96
C SER A 27 18.96 -1.59 -13.16
N THR A 28 19.07 -2.20 -11.97
CA THR A 28 17.99 -2.27 -11.00
C THR A 28 17.56 -0.89 -10.51
N ASP A 29 18.46 0.07 -10.41
CA ASP A 29 18.12 1.44 -10.05
C ASP A 29 17.23 2.11 -11.10
N GLU A 30 17.46 1.84 -12.36
CA GLU A 30 16.58 2.29 -13.44
C GLU A 30 15.19 1.67 -13.32
N ALA A 31 15.10 0.36 -13.06
CA ALA A 31 13.82 -0.32 -12.82
C ALA A 31 13.06 0.27 -11.65
N ILE A 32 13.73 0.51 -10.51
CA ILE A 32 13.14 1.13 -9.32
C ILE A 32 12.62 2.52 -9.67
N ASN A 33 13.42 3.36 -10.33
CA ASN A 33 13.00 4.70 -10.73
C ASN A 33 11.83 4.67 -11.71
N PHE A 34 11.82 3.73 -12.64
CA PHE A 34 10.72 3.53 -13.57
C PHE A 34 9.41 3.21 -12.85
N ILE A 35 9.44 2.32 -11.85
CA ILE A 35 8.28 1.96 -11.03
C ILE A 35 7.81 3.14 -10.20
N LEU A 36 8.73 3.89 -9.57
CA LEU A 36 8.40 5.02 -8.69
C LEU A 36 7.75 6.19 -9.41
N GLN A 37 8.02 6.36 -10.71
CA GLN A 37 7.43 7.41 -11.55
C GLN A 37 6.03 7.09 -12.04
N ARG A 38 5.51 5.89 -11.77
CA ARG A 38 4.21 5.42 -12.23
C ARG A 38 3.23 5.17 -11.08
N GLU A 39 2.00 4.93 -11.44
CA GLU A 39 0.98 4.50 -10.50
C GLU A 39 1.38 3.19 -9.83
N LYS A 40 1.05 3.08 -8.55
CA LYS A 40 1.39 1.90 -7.75
C LYS A 40 0.62 0.69 -8.25
N PRO A 41 1.32 -0.37 -8.71
CA PRO A 41 0.66 -1.56 -9.26
C PRO A 41 -0.04 -2.37 -8.17
N LEU A 42 -1.03 -3.17 -8.58
CA LEU A 42 -1.68 -4.14 -7.72
C LEU A 42 -0.70 -5.24 -7.27
N ALA A 43 0.17 -5.68 -8.17
CA ALA A 43 1.16 -6.72 -7.89
C ALA A 43 2.52 -6.37 -8.51
N LEU A 44 3.59 -6.73 -7.80
CA LEU A 44 4.97 -6.64 -8.25
C LEU A 44 5.63 -8.02 -8.16
N TYR A 45 6.20 -8.48 -9.26
CA TYR A 45 6.94 -9.75 -9.32
C TYR A 45 8.40 -9.46 -9.63
N VAL A 46 9.30 -9.93 -8.77
CA VAL A 46 10.74 -9.67 -8.90
C VAL A 46 11.48 -11.00 -8.98
N PHE A 47 12.18 -11.23 -10.09
CA PHE A 47 13.03 -12.38 -10.30
C PHE A 47 14.49 -11.92 -10.26
N ALA A 48 15.17 -12.18 -9.16
CA ALA A 48 16.55 -11.78 -8.92
C ALA A 48 17.15 -12.56 -7.74
N GLU A 49 18.43 -12.36 -7.47
CA GLU A 49 19.04 -12.78 -6.22
C GLU A 49 18.33 -12.14 -5.02
N GLN A 50 18.26 -12.86 -3.90
CA GLN A 50 17.44 -12.49 -2.74
C GLN A 50 17.66 -11.05 -2.28
N GLN A 51 18.91 -10.64 -2.13
CA GLN A 51 19.25 -9.31 -1.64
C GLN A 51 18.75 -8.20 -2.58
N GLU A 52 18.90 -8.42 -3.89
CA GLU A 52 18.48 -7.43 -4.88
C GLU A 52 16.95 -7.39 -5.02
N ALA A 53 16.30 -8.54 -4.97
CA ALA A 53 14.82 -8.61 -4.97
C ALA A 53 14.22 -7.89 -3.75
N GLU A 54 14.77 -8.12 -2.56
CA GLU A 54 14.36 -7.41 -1.34
C GLU A 54 14.58 -5.91 -1.45
N ARG A 55 15.68 -5.48 -2.07
CA ARG A 55 15.96 -4.07 -2.33
C ARG A 55 14.88 -3.43 -3.20
N VAL A 56 14.48 -4.08 -4.30
CA VAL A 56 13.40 -3.58 -5.17
C VAL A 56 12.08 -3.48 -4.41
N VAL A 57 11.69 -4.52 -3.70
CA VAL A 57 10.44 -4.55 -2.91
C VAL A 57 10.42 -3.47 -1.84
N ASN A 58 11.55 -3.23 -1.14
CA ASN A 58 11.64 -2.25 -0.06
C ASN A 58 11.66 -0.80 -0.56
N LEU A 59 12.16 -0.54 -1.77
CA LEU A 59 12.25 0.79 -2.34
C LEU A 59 11.06 1.16 -3.22
N THR A 60 10.16 0.23 -3.52
CA THR A 60 8.96 0.46 -4.32
C THR A 60 7.69 0.25 -3.51
N SER A 61 6.53 0.53 -4.08
CA SER A 61 5.23 0.31 -3.45
C SER A 61 4.28 -0.39 -4.42
N SER A 62 3.65 -1.47 -3.95
CA SER A 62 2.64 -2.23 -4.68
C SER A 62 1.56 -2.72 -3.72
N GLY A 63 0.45 -3.21 -4.23
CA GLY A 63 -0.58 -3.87 -3.42
C GLY A 63 -0.07 -5.14 -2.76
N GLY A 64 0.63 -5.97 -3.51
CA GLY A 64 1.35 -7.16 -3.04
C GLY A 64 2.59 -7.41 -3.88
N ALA A 65 3.47 -8.32 -3.44
CA ALA A 65 4.67 -8.69 -4.18
C ALA A 65 4.99 -10.18 -4.03
N CYS A 66 5.65 -10.75 -5.06
CA CYS A 66 6.34 -12.03 -4.95
C CYS A 66 7.80 -11.89 -5.37
N ILE A 67 8.68 -12.60 -4.70
CA ILE A 67 10.10 -12.76 -5.07
C ILE A 67 10.27 -14.15 -5.65
N ASN A 68 10.80 -14.22 -6.89
CA ASN A 68 11.04 -15.44 -7.65
C ASN A 68 9.79 -16.32 -7.83
N ASP A 69 8.61 -15.68 -7.82
CA ASP A 69 7.33 -16.33 -8.04
C ASP A 69 6.32 -15.33 -8.61
N VAL A 70 5.16 -15.82 -9.05
CA VAL A 70 4.03 -15.03 -9.53
C VAL A 70 2.74 -15.52 -8.88
N ILE A 71 1.77 -14.64 -8.69
CA ILE A 71 0.40 -14.96 -8.26
C ILE A 71 0.28 -15.57 -6.85
N MET A 72 1.28 -16.27 -6.32
CA MET A 72 1.18 -17.05 -5.09
C MET A 72 0.80 -16.23 -3.85
N HIS A 73 1.07 -14.93 -3.83
CA HIS A 73 0.58 -14.04 -2.76
C HIS A 73 -0.96 -13.93 -2.71
N ILE A 74 -1.66 -14.14 -3.85
CA ILE A 74 -3.13 -14.18 -3.91
C ILE A 74 -3.65 -15.52 -3.43
N ALA A 75 -2.95 -16.60 -3.75
CA ALA A 75 -3.37 -17.97 -3.39
C ALA A 75 -3.29 -18.25 -1.89
N ASN A 76 -2.53 -17.45 -1.15
CA ASN A 76 -2.39 -17.61 0.29
C ASN A 76 -3.52 -16.89 1.04
N GLU A 77 -4.46 -17.64 1.58
CA GLU A 77 -5.63 -17.13 2.31
C GLU A 77 -5.28 -16.35 3.60
N TYR A 78 -4.06 -16.47 4.11
CA TYR A 78 -3.59 -15.77 5.31
C TYR A 78 -2.85 -14.48 5.00
N MET A 79 -2.48 -14.24 3.75
CA MET A 79 -1.84 -13.00 3.32
C MET A 79 -2.90 -12.00 2.85
N PRO A 80 -2.82 -10.72 3.31
CA PRO A 80 -3.75 -9.71 2.86
C PRO A 80 -3.54 -9.43 1.37
N PHE A 81 -4.63 -9.43 0.60
CA PHE A 81 -4.64 -9.08 -0.81
C PHE A 81 -5.45 -7.81 -1.05
N GLY A 82 -4.88 -6.86 -1.76
CA GLY A 82 -5.52 -5.61 -2.12
C GLY A 82 -4.54 -4.61 -2.71
N GLY A 83 -5.05 -3.59 -3.37
CA GLY A 83 -4.27 -2.54 -4.00
C GLY A 83 -3.82 -1.44 -3.04
N VAL A 84 -3.07 -0.48 -3.59
CA VAL A 84 -2.64 0.73 -2.92
C VAL A 84 -2.69 1.92 -3.88
N GLY A 85 -3.23 3.06 -3.45
CA GLY A 85 -3.44 4.20 -4.33
C GLY A 85 -4.43 3.86 -5.46
N ASN A 86 -4.05 4.08 -6.70
CA ASN A 86 -4.93 3.85 -7.85
C ASN A 86 -5.19 2.36 -8.13
N SER A 87 -4.34 1.45 -7.65
CA SER A 87 -4.57 0.01 -7.81
C SER A 87 -5.63 -0.57 -6.87
N GLY A 88 -6.11 0.17 -5.88
CA GLY A 88 -7.22 -0.25 -5.02
C GLY A 88 -7.20 0.35 -3.63
N MET A 89 -8.29 0.11 -2.90
CA MET A 89 -8.46 0.49 -1.49
C MET A 89 -8.93 -0.72 -0.69
N GLY A 90 -8.37 -0.84 0.51
CA GLY A 90 -8.69 -1.96 1.41
C GLY A 90 -7.97 -3.24 1.04
N ARG A 91 -8.15 -4.23 1.88
CA ARG A 91 -7.54 -5.55 1.75
C ARG A 91 -8.49 -6.61 2.25
N TYR A 92 -8.39 -7.81 1.72
CA TYR A 92 -9.13 -8.97 2.20
C TYR A 92 -8.20 -10.18 2.32
N HIS A 93 -8.68 -11.31 2.65
CA HIS A 93 -8.09 -12.54 3.16
C HIS A 93 -7.87 -12.52 4.68
N GLY A 94 -8.10 -13.65 5.31
CA GLY A 94 -7.87 -13.91 6.71
C GLY A 94 -8.45 -12.82 7.64
N ARG A 95 -7.61 -12.31 8.51
CA ARG A 95 -7.96 -11.27 9.49
C ARG A 95 -8.34 -9.93 8.85
N ASP A 96 -7.77 -9.60 7.69
CA ASP A 96 -8.07 -8.35 6.99
C ASP A 96 -9.51 -8.34 6.45
N SER A 97 -10.05 -9.48 6.03
CA SER A 97 -11.48 -9.61 5.70
C SER A 97 -12.38 -9.25 6.89
N LEU A 98 -12.05 -9.76 8.09
CA LEU A 98 -12.80 -9.43 9.30
C LEU A 98 -12.78 -7.91 9.56
N TYR A 99 -11.62 -7.26 9.43
CA TYR A 99 -11.51 -5.82 9.64
C TYR A 99 -12.23 -5.01 8.57
N SER A 100 -12.20 -5.44 7.32
CA SER A 100 -12.85 -4.75 6.19
C SER A 100 -14.37 -4.80 6.29
N PHE A 101 -14.94 -5.89 6.83
CA PHE A 101 -16.38 -6.06 7.01
C PHE A 101 -16.88 -5.75 8.42
N SER A 102 -16.02 -5.20 9.29
CA SER A 102 -16.36 -4.85 10.67
C SER A 102 -16.20 -3.36 10.93
N HIS A 103 -17.08 -2.81 11.75
CA HIS A 103 -16.92 -1.46 12.28
C HIS A 103 -16.23 -1.49 13.64
N ARG A 104 -15.07 -0.82 13.73
CA ARG A 104 -14.39 -0.61 15.01
C ARG A 104 -14.88 0.67 15.66
N ARG A 105 -15.59 0.53 16.78
CA ARG A 105 -16.13 1.64 17.55
C ARG A 105 -15.24 1.95 18.74
N SER A 106 -14.76 3.17 18.83
CA SER A 106 -14.08 3.65 20.03
C SER A 106 -15.10 3.99 21.10
N VAL A 107 -14.86 3.53 22.32
CA VAL A 107 -15.70 3.85 23.48
C VAL A 107 -14.81 4.38 24.59
N LEU A 108 -15.02 5.62 24.98
CA LEU A 108 -14.37 6.23 26.14
C LEU A 108 -15.37 6.29 27.29
N ALA A 109 -15.08 5.59 28.38
CA ALA A 109 -15.82 5.68 29.62
C ALA A 109 -15.08 6.60 30.60
N THR A 110 -15.69 7.70 30.97
CA THR A 110 -15.13 8.64 31.97
C THR A 110 -15.85 8.45 33.30
N SER A 111 -15.11 8.52 34.41
CA SER A 111 -15.67 8.47 35.75
C SER A 111 -16.63 9.62 35.98
N THR A 112 -17.79 9.31 36.56
CA THR A 112 -18.77 10.33 36.99
C THR A 112 -18.42 10.96 38.33
N LYS A 113 -17.40 10.41 39.04
CA LYS A 113 -16.97 10.92 40.36
C LYS A 113 -15.92 12.01 40.27
N ILE A 114 -15.25 12.14 39.13
CA ILE A 114 -14.21 13.14 38.90
C ILE A 114 -14.60 13.92 37.65
N ASP A 115 -14.87 15.22 37.87
CA ASP A 115 -15.13 16.16 36.80
C ASP A 115 -13.99 17.17 36.71
N LEU A 116 -13.54 17.42 35.46
CA LEU A 116 -12.38 18.27 35.23
C LEU A 116 -12.84 19.68 34.83
N PRO A 117 -12.64 20.69 35.68
CA PRO A 117 -13.16 22.03 35.47
C PRO A 117 -12.75 22.69 34.15
N PHE A 118 -11.63 22.31 33.59
CA PHE A 118 -11.13 22.84 32.31
C PHE A 118 -11.97 22.45 31.09
N ARG A 119 -12.91 21.49 31.23
CA ARG A 119 -13.86 21.08 30.19
C ARG A 119 -14.97 22.09 29.94
N TYR A 120 -15.17 23.01 30.87
CA TYR A 120 -16.29 23.97 30.86
C TYR A 120 -15.81 25.39 30.63
N MET A 121 -16.71 26.20 30.09
CA MET A 121 -16.46 27.63 29.98
C MET A 121 -16.48 28.32 31.37
N PRO A 122 -15.66 29.36 31.52
CA PRO A 122 -14.68 29.93 30.62
C PRO A 122 -13.39 29.05 30.57
N TYR A 123 -12.89 28.80 29.38
CA TYR A 123 -11.72 27.93 29.12
C TYR A 123 -10.39 28.58 29.57
N ARG A 124 -10.26 28.89 30.84
CA ARG A 124 -9.09 29.60 31.43
C ARG A 124 -7.77 28.85 31.25
N TRP A 125 -7.83 27.54 31.08
CA TRP A 125 -6.66 26.64 30.95
C TRP A 125 -6.40 26.17 29.53
N PHE A 126 -7.09 26.71 28.54
CA PHE A 126 -7.00 26.26 27.14
C PHE A 126 -5.56 26.33 26.57
N SER A 127 -4.81 27.38 26.92
CA SER A 127 -3.41 27.55 26.50
C SER A 127 -2.47 26.47 27.03
N TYR A 128 -2.77 25.90 28.18
CA TYR A 128 -1.99 24.79 28.77
C TYR A 128 -2.39 23.45 28.14
N ILE A 129 -3.67 23.22 27.91
CA ILE A 129 -4.19 21.99 27.30
C ILE A 129 -3.71 21.85 25.86
N LYS A 130 -3.67 22.96 25.11
CA LYS A 130 -3.17 22.98 23.71
C LYS A 130 -1.69 22.52 23.59
N ARG A 131 -0.92 22.57 24.67
CA ARG A 131 0.48 22.08 24.69
C ARG A 131 0.60 20.58 24.98
N LEU A 132 -0.50 19.95 25.43
CA LEU A 132 -0.54 18.51 25.77
C LEU A 132 -1.19 17.67 24.68
N LEU A 133 -1.86 18.29 23.71
CA LEU A 133 -2.42 17.70 22.49
C LEU A 133 -1.47 17.91 21.31
#